data_6ee1ceaed6e02378580bcb7cb5ee7c4f
#
_entry.id   6ee1ceaed6e02378580bcb7cb5ee7c4f
#
_cell.length_a   1.000
_cell.length_b   1.000
_cell.length_c   1.000
_cell.angle_alpha   90.00
_cell.angle_beta   90.00
_cell.angle_gamma   90.00
#
_symmetry.space_group_name_H-M   'P 1'
#
loop_
_entity.id
_entity.type
_entity.pdbx_description
1 polymer ?
#
loop_
_entity_poly.entity_id
_entity_poly.type
_entity_poly.pdbx_seq_one_letter_code
_entity_poly.pdbx_strand_id
1 'polypeptide(L)'
;MDLVFVGERAVDIGSAIHYPFYQNQNRDHAKVTGFEINSHLELVELYSGFSGFRIGYKLTQQKGKMDGHIPMNAIQPRTMVYNLGYSTKHDQYGIDVYITNVAEKKRHETYNMYWEGQAKSNKLVQGKKVTDSTVAWRNKRYTTIDAIAYARPNPHLLLSFGVYNLTNEKYMTWDSARSIRSFGTLNLIDQNTGAGIKRFYAPGRNFRLNAELTF
;
A
#
# COMPACT_ATOMS: atom_id res chain seq x y z
N MET A 1 -6.16 -18.51 6.29
CA MET A 1 -5.07 -19.48 6.57
C MET A 1 -3.81 -18.66 6.81
N ASP A 2 -3.22 -18.77 7.98
CA ASP A 2 -2.00 -18.04 8.34
C ASP A 2 -0.82 -18.99 8.49
N LEU A 3 0.34 -18.59 8.00
CA LEU A 3 1.59 -19.28 8.23
C LEU A 3 2.11 -18.90 9.63
N VAL A 4 2.01 -19.80 10.56
CA VAL A 4 2.41 -19.58 11.96
C VAL A 4 3.73 -20.29 12.24
N PHE A 5 4.64 -19.58 12.92
CA PHE A 5 5.84 -20.20 13.46
C PHE A 5 5.44 -21.14 14.62
N VAL A 6 5.75 -22.42 14.48
CA VAL A 6 5.36 -23.46 15.46
C VAL A 6 6.52 -23.82 16.38
N GLY A 7 7.74 -23.56 15.99
CA GLY A 7 8.94 -23.88 16.75
C GLY A 7 10.18 -24.08 15.91
N GLU A 8 11.23 -24.57 16.52
CA GLU A 8 12.45 -25.03 15.85
C GLU A 8 12.51 -26.53 15.92
N ARG A 9 12.79 -27.21 14.81
CA ARG A 9 13.15 -28.62 14.79
C ARG A 9 14.66 -28.78 14.67
N ALA A 10 15.25 -29.56 15.52
CA ALA A 10 16.59 -30.08 15.31
C ALA A 10 16.52 -31.08 14.13
N VAL A 11 17.30 -30.88 13.10
CA VAL A 11 17.51 -31.89 12.07
C VAL A 11 18.70 -32.73 12.55
N ASP A 12 18.43 -33.98 12.85
CA ASP A 12 19.42 -34.93 13.37
C ASP A 12 20.34 -35.41 12.23
N ILE A 13 21.28 -34.56 11.84
CA ILE A 13 22.37 -34.88 10.91
C ILE A 13 23.73 -34.63 11.59
N GLY A 14 23.83 -34.93 12.90
CA GLY A 14 25.08 -34.82 13.66
C GLY A 14 25.54 -33.39 13.93
N SER A 15 24.76 -32.38 13.62
CA SER A 15 25.02 -30.99 13.95
C SER A 15 23.79 -30.34 14.59
N ALA A 16 24.00 -29.51 15.61
CA ALA A 16 22.93 -28.79 16.31
C ALA A 16 22.37 -27.64 15.48
N ILE A 17 21.95 -27.91 14.25
CA ILE A 17 21.32 -26.90 13.38
C ILE A 17 19.83 -26.91 13.64
N HIS A 18 19.33 -25.81 14.23
CA HIS A 18 17.92 -25.60 14.47
C HIS A 18 17.31 -24.80 13.32
N TYR A 19 16.34 -25.37 12.61
CA TYR A 19 15.59 -24.69 11.56
C TYR A 19 14.24 -24.18 12.11
N PRO A 20 13.84 -22.94 11.77
CA PRO A 20 12.50 -22.45 12.10
C PRO A 20 11.46 -23.28 11.35
N PHE A 21 10.48 -23.78 12.08
CA PHE A 21 9.39 -24.56 11.53
C PHE A 21 8.11 -23.71 11.43
N TYR A 22 7.53 -23.66 10.25
CA TYR A 22 6.29 -22.92 9.97
C TYR A 22 5.18 -23.89 9.57
N GLN A 23 4.01 -23.66 10.07
CA GLN A 23 2.81 -24.42 9.74
C GLN A 23 1.67 -23.47 9.37
N ASN A 24 0.93 -23.83 8.33
CA ASN A 24 -0.34 -23.18 8.05
C ASN A 24 -1.36 -23.56 9.14
N GLN A 25 -1.93 -22.56 9.78
CA GLN A 25 -2.97 -22.73 10.78
C GLN A 25 -4.21 -21.96 10.38
N ASN A 26 -5.37 -22.59 10.59
CA ASN A 26 -6.64 -21.88 10.46
C ASN A 26 -6.84 -20.98 11.66
N ARG A 27 -7.36 -19.80 11.42
CA ARG A 27 -7.87 -18.91 12.46
C ARG A 27 -9.36 -19.13 12.61
N ASP A 28 -9.86 -19.06 13.83
CA ASP A 28 -11.26 -19.35 14.12
C ASP A 28 -12.19 -18.38 13.41
N HIS A 29 -11.88 -17.11 13.49
CA HIS A 29 -12.65 -16.09 12.80
C HIS A 29 -11.83 -14.84 12.48
N ALA A 30 -12.27 -14.14 11.43
CA ALA A 30 -11.74 -12.83 11.05
C ALA A 30 -12.89 -11.85 10.87
N LYS A 31 -12.72 -10.63 11.38
CA LYS A 31 -13.70 -9.56 11.23
C LYS A 31 -13.04 -8.37 10.57
N VAL A 32 -13.63 -7.93 9.46
CA VAL A 32 -13.26 -6.69 8.76
C VAL A 32 -14.46 -5.74 8.84
N THR A 33 -14.22 -4.51 9.25
CA THR A 33 -15.21 -3.44 9.26
C THR A 33 -14.61 -2.21 8.60
N GLY A 34 -15.43 -1.43 7.93
CA GLY A 34 -14.96 -0.22 7.29
C GLY A 34 -16.09 0.51 6.58
N PHE A 35 -15.73 1.59 5.94
CA PHE A 35 -16.63 2.33 5.08
C PHE A 35 -15.85 2.92 3.91
N GLU A 36 -16.59 3.15 2.83
CA GLU A 36 -16.10 3.77 1.61
C GLU A 36 -17.03 4.89 1.20
N ILE A 37 -16.45 6.00 0.79
CA ILE A 37 -17.17 7.12 0.20
C ILE A 37 -16.62 7.29 -1.22
N ASN A 38 -17.52 7.43 -2.17
CA ASN A 38 -17.18 7.80 -3.54
C ASN A 38 -18.21 8.84 -3.99
N SER A 39 -17.76 10.07 -4.16
CA SER A 39 -18.61 11.18 -4.58
C SER A 39 -18.01 11.87 -5.79
N HIS A 40 -18.87 12.34 -6.64
CA HIS A 40 -18.57 13.08 -7.86
C HIS A 40 -19.61 14.17 -8.05
N LEU A 41 -19.16 15.36 -8.42
CA LEU A 41 -20.00 16.52 -8.66
C LEU A 41 -19.53 17.28 -9.90
N GLU A 42 -20.42 17.44 -10.86
CA GLU A 42 -20.26 18.36 -11.98
C GLU A 42 -20.59 19.77 -11.49
N LEU A 43 -19.62 20.69 -11.54
CA LEU A 43 -19.80 22.02 -10.96
C LEU A 43 -20.80 22.89 -11.72
N VAL A 44 -21.16 22.54 -12.94
CA VAL A 44 -22.25 23.19 -13.70
C VAL A 44 -23.59 23.10 -12.98
N GLU A 45 -23.82 22.06 -12.17
CA GLU A 45 -25.04 21.91 -11.35
C GLU A 45 -25.15 22.98 -10.27
N LEU A 46 -24.05 23.58 -9.84
CA LEU A 46 -24.01 24.67 -8.87
C LEU A 46 -24.07 26.04 -9.55
N TYR A 47 -23.39 26.19 -10.67
CA TYR A 47 -23.33 27.44 -11.41
C TYR A 47 -22.93 27.19 -12.86
N SER A 48 -23.70 27.70 -13.81
CA SER A 48 -23.50 27.47 -15.24
C SER A 48 -22.13 27.92 -15.78
N GLY A 49 -21.51 28.91 -15.13
CA GLY A 49 -20.16 29.37 -15.47
C GLY A 49 -19.04 28.35 -15.20
N PHE A 50 -19.30 27.31 -14.41
CA PHE A 50 -18.36 26.21 -14.15
C PHE A 50 -18.55 24.99 -15.06
N SER A 51 -19.14 25.22 -16.25
CA SER A 51 -19.30 24.16 -17.24
C SER A 51 -17.97 23.50 -17.56
N GLY A 52 -17.95 22.16 -17.57
CA GLY A 52 -16.79 21.31 -17.80
C GLY A 52 -15.93 21.04 -16.58
N PHE A 53 -16.13 21.76 -15.47
CA PHE A 53 -15.40 21.45 -14.23
C PHE A 53 -16.14 20.40 -13.41
N ARG A 54 -15.34 19.47 -12.82
CA ARG A 54 -15.82 18.43 -11.92
C ARG A 54 -14.89 18.26 -10.72
N ILE A 55 -15.46 17.89 -9.60
CA ILE A 55 -14.72 17.51 -8.40
C ILE A 55 -15.14 16.11 -7.98
N GLY A 56 -14.18 15.37 -7.46
CA GLY A 56 -14.41 14.04 -6.92
C GLY A 56 -13.72 13.87 -5.58
N TYR A 57 -14.30 13.02 -4.75
CA TYR A 57 -13.72 12.61 -3.49
C TYR A 57 -13.94 11.13 -3.25
N LYS A 58 -12.86 10.41 -2.93
CA LYS A 58 -12.93 9.01 -2.51
C LYS A 58 -12.25 8.85 -1.16
N LEU A 59 -12.85 8.09 -0.29
CA LEU A 59 -12.31 7.72 1.00
C LEU A 59 -12.55 6.23 1.23
N THR A 60 -11.48 5.51 1.55
CA THR A 60 -11.55 4.12 2.00
C THR A 60 -10.89 4.02 3.35
N GLN A 61 -11.62 3.50 4.33
CA GLN A 61 -11.08 3.19 5.65
C GLN A 61 -11.61 1.85 6.13
N GLN A 62 -10.69 0.95 6.47
CA GLN A 62 -10.99 -0.39 6.95
C GLN A 62 -10.19 -0.71 8.21
N LYS A 63 -10.73 -1.61 9.02
CA LYS A 63 -10.08 -2.23 10.17
C LYS A 63 -10.36 -3.71 10.14
N GLY A 64 -9.34 -4.53 10.42
CA GLY A 64 -9.47 -5.97 10.42
C GLY A 64 -8.75 -6.59 11.61
N LYS A 65 -9.39 -7.57 12.22
CA LYS A 65 -8.83 -8.36 13.31
C LYS A 65 -9.14 -9.83 13.09
N MET A 66 -8.22 -10.69 13.50
CA MET A 66 -8.38 -12.14 13.64
C MET A 66 -8.45 -12.50 15.12
N ASP A 67 -9.22 -13.54 15.46
CA ASP A 67 -9.38 -14.04 16.84
C ASP A 67 -9.67 -12.91 17.84
N GLY A 68 -10.43 -11.90 17.41
CA GLY A 68 -10.86 -10.75 18.21
C GLY A 68 -9.79 -9.68 18.50
N HIS A 69 -8.51 -10.00 18.44
CA HIS A 69 -7.45 -9.07 18.88
C HIS A 69 -6.27 -8.93 17.92
N ILE A 70 -5.98 -9.89 17.08
CA ILE A 70 -4.81 -9.90 16.18
C ILE A 70 -5.06 -9.00 14.96
N PRO A 71 -4.27 -7.95 14.71
CA PRO A 71 -4.44 -7.09 13.55
C PRO A 71 -4.18 -7.84 12.24
N MET A 72 -4.99 -7.57 11.22
CA MET A 72 -4.81 -8.12 9.87
C MET A 72 -3.88 -7.23 9.04
N ASN A 73 -2.70 -7.75 8.69
CA ASN A 73 -1.75 -7.05 7.83
C ASN A 73 -2.27 -6.81 6.40
N ALA A 74 -3.30 -7.55 5.96
CA ALA A 74 -3.92 -7.34 4.65
C ALA A 74 -4.67 -6.00 4.55
N ILE A 75 -5.09 -5.42 5.68
CA ILE A 75 -5.84 -4.17 5.71
C ILE A 75 -4.94 -3.00 5.31
N GLN A 76 -5.35 -2.28 4.28
CA GLN A 76 -4.65 -1.09 3.80
C GLN A 76 -4.84 0.10 4.74
N PRO A 77 -3.88 1.04 4.80
CA PRO A 77 -4.07 2.32 5.48
C PRO A 77 -5.23 3.11 4.88
N ARG A 78 -5.84 3.98 5.69
CA ARG A 78 -6.84 4.93 5.17
C ARG A 78 -6.28 5.69 3.99
N THR A 79 -7.04 5.70 2.89
CA THR A 79 -6.70 6.39 1.65
C THR A 79 -7.79 7.38 1.30
N MET A 80 -7.40 8.60 0.96
CA MET A 80 -8.26 9.66 0.45
C MET A 80 -7.73 10.08 -0.91
N VAL A 81 -8.64 10.25 -1.87
CA VAL A 81 -8.32 10.77 -3.19
C VAL A 81 -9.24 11.94 -3.48
N TYR A 82 -8.66 13.07 -3.79
CA TYR A 82 -9.34 14.24 -4.30
C TYR A 82 -9.07 14.33 -5.80
N ASN A 83 -10.10 14.59 -6.56
CA ASN A 83 -10.00 14.81 -8.01
C ASN A 83 -10.53 16.19 -8.33
N LEU A 84 -9.82 16.91 -9.18
CA LEU A 84 -10.26 18.11 -9.87
C LEU A 84 -10.09 17.86 -11.37
N GLY A 85 -11.18 17.87 -12.09
CA GLY A 85 -11.19 17.65 -13.53
C GLY A 85 -11.77 18.82 -14.29
N TYR A 86 -11.34 18.97 -15.51
CA TYR A 86 -11.91 19.85 -16.48
C TYR A 86 -11.97 19.15 -17.85
N SER A 87 -13.07 19.32 -18.56
CA SER A 87 -13.20 18.93 -19.97
C SER A 87 -13.97 19.98 -20.75
N THR A 88 -13.60 20.13 -22.03
CA THR A 88 -14.34 20.99 -22.94
C THR A 88 -15.72 20.41 -23.24
N LYS A 89 -16.66 21.28 -23.68
CA LYS A 89 -18.06 20.91 -23.94
C LYS A 89 -18.25 19.69 -24.85
N HIS A 90 -17.34 19.48 -25.79
CA HIS A 90 -17.38 18.33 -26.73
C HIS A 90 -16.36 17.24 -26.38
N ASP A 91 -15.82 17.25 -25.15
CA ASP A 91 -14.84 16.29 -24.67
C ASP A 91 -13.58 16.14 -25.57
N GLN A 92 -13.24 17.23 -26.27
CA GLN A 92 -12.07 17.25 -27.16
C GLN A 92 -10.75 17.32 -26.38
N TYR A 93 -10.75 18.03 -25.27
CA TYR A 93 -9.60 18.19 -24.38
C TYR A 93 -10.07 18.09 -22.93
N GLY A 94 -9.24 17.51 -22.11
CA GLY A 94 -9.49 17.49 -20.69
C GLY A 94 -8.22 17.29 -19.89
N ILE A 95 -8.32 17.62 -18.62
CA ILE A 95 -7.28 17.40 -17.63
C ILE A 95 -7.91 16.96 -16.31
N ASP A 96 -7.32 15.97 -15.66
CA ASP A 96 -7.64 15.53 -14.32
C ASP A 96 -6.41 15.64 -13.44
N VAL A 97 -6.59 16.20 -12.25
CA VAL A 97 -5.59 16.23 -11.20
C VAL A 97 -6.10 15.41 -10.04
N TYR A 98 -5.29 14.47 -9.58
CA TYR A 98 -5.57 13.61 -8.44
C TYR A 98 -4.59 13.89 -7.32
N ILE A 99 -5.10 14.13 -6.13
CA ILE A 99 -4.31 14.24 -4.91
C ILE A 99 -4.64 13.02 -4.06
N THR A 100 -3.70 12.11 -3.94
CA THR A 100 -3.86 10.89 -3.13
C THR A 100 -3.12 11.05 -1.81
N ASN A 101 -3.85 11.00 -0.71
CA ASN A 101 -3.30 11.01 0.64
C ASN A 101 -3.49 9.64 1.29
N VAL A 102 -2.38 9.02 1.70
CA VAL A 102 -2.36 7.72 2.38
C VAL A 102 -1.83 7.89 3.79
N ALA A 103 -2.58 7.41 4.77
CA ALA A 103 -2.19 7.46 6.17
C ALA A 103 -1.01 6.53 6.46
N GLU A 104 -0.30 6.78 7.53
CA GLU A 104 0.68 5.84 8.05
C GLU A 104 0.01 4.57 8.58
N LYS A 105 0.67 3.44 8.49
CA LYS A 105 0.30 2.21 9.19
C LYS A 105 0.88 2.25 10.59
N LYS A 106 0.04 2.29 11.60
CA LYS A 106 0.48 2.37 12.99
C LYS A 106 0.98 1.02 13.49
N ARG A 107 1.87 1.04 14.48
CA ARG A 107 2.46 -0.17 15.06
C ARG A 107 1.40 -1.17 15.55
N HIS A 108 0.41 -0.71 16.31
CA HIS A 108 -0.66 -1.54 16.87
C HIS A 108 -1.67 -2.07 15.83
N GLU A 109 -1.56 -1.62 14.57
CA GLU A 109 -2.36 -2.11 13.44
C GLU A 109 -1.62 -3.21 12.67
N THR A 110 -0.49 -3.69 13.17
CA THR A 110 0.36 -4.66 12.49
C THR A 110 0.63 -5.86 13.40
N TYR A 111 0.91 -6.99 12.75
CA TYR A 111 1.23 -8.24 13.43
C TYR A 111 2.35 -8.96 12.69
N ASN A 112 3.33 -9.45 13.43
CA ASN A 112 4.43 -10.24 12.89
C ASN A 112 4.39 -11.65 13.47
N MET A 113 3.84 -12.57 12.71
CA MET A 113 3.67 -13.97 13.10
C MET A 113 5.00 -14.66 13.45
N TYR A 114 6.07 -14.31 12.77
CA TYR A 114 7.39 -14.87 13.07
C TYR A 114 7.86 -14.51 14.48
N TRP A 115 7.72 -13.24 14.85
CA TRP A 115 8.19 -12.76 16.15
C TRP A 115 7.33 -13.24 17.31
N GLU A 116 6.06 -13.57 17.10
CA GLU A 116 5.18 -14.08 18.15
C GLU A 116 5.73 -15.35 18.77
N GLY A 117 6.11 -16.32 17.96
CA GLY A 117 6.70 -17.57 18.44
C GLY A 117 8.02 -17.35 19.17
N GLN A 118 8.86 -16.45 18.67
CA GLN A 118 10.14 -16.10 19.29
C GLN A 118 9.94 -15.36 20.62
N ALA A 119 8.97 -14.45 20.70
CA ALA A 119 8.64 -13.75 21.94
C ALA A 119 8.14 -14.70 23.04
N LYS A 120 7.31 -15.67 22.67
CA LYS A 120 6.79 -16.70 23.59
C LYS A 120 7.90 -17.62 24.12
N SER A 121 8.92 -17.89 23.33
CA SER A 121 10.05 -18.73 23.72
C SER A 121 11.13 -18.03 24.54
N ASN A 122 11.00 -16.73 24.81
CA ASN A 122 12.03 -15.89 25.45
C ASN A 122 13.41 -15.96 24.80
N LYS A 123 13.50 -16.38 23.55
CA LYS A 123 14.77 -16.49 22.83
C LYS A 123 15.29 -15.12 22.41
N LEU A 124 16.60 -15.01 22.35
CA LEU A 124 17.29 -13.88 21.80
C LEU A 124 17.39 -14.03 20.28
N VAL A 125 16.94 -13.05 19.53
CA VAL A 125 17.15 -12.97 18.09
C VAL A 125 18.22 -11.91 17.84
N GLN A 126 19.32 -12.30 17.24
CA GLN A 126 20.49 -11.42 17.05
C GLN A 126 20.94 -10.73 18.35
N GLY A 127 20.95 -11.46 19.46
CA GLY A 127 21.36 -10.94 20.77
C GLY A 127 20.34 -10.02 21.46
N LYS A 128 19.15 -9.80 20.86
CA LYS A 128 18.09 -8.97 21.45
C LYS A 128 16.86 -9.78 21.79
N LYS A 129 16.28 -9.50 22.96
CA LYS A 129 15.02 -10.11 23.37
C LYS A 129 13.90 -9.61 22.46
N VAL A 130 13.16 -10.54 21.85
CA VAL A 130 11.98 -10.19 21.07
C VAL A 130 10.81 -10.00 22.02
N THR A 131 10.40 -8.76 22.21
CA THR A 131 9.27 -8.39 23.06
C THR A 131 8.08 -7.87 22.25
N ASP A 132 8.19 -7.85 20.94
CA ASP A 132 7.29 -7.14 20.04
C ASP A 132 6.88 -8.00 18.84
N SER A 133 5.60 -8.30 18.75
CA SER A 133 5.00 -9.05 17.64
C SER A 133 4.53 -8.15 16.48
N THR A 134 4.96 -6.90 16.42
CA THR A 134 4.58 -6.00 15.33
C THR A 134 5.56 -6.04 14.17
N VAL A 135 5.14 -5.57 13.00
CA VAL A 135 5.99 -5.47 11.82
C VAL A 135 6.99 -4.32 12.00
N ALA A 136 8.28 -4.60 11.76
CA ALA A 136 9.35 -3.62 11.95
C ALA A 136 9.25 -2.43 10.98
N TRP A 137 8.85 -2.71 9.74
CA TRP A 137 8.77 -1.72 8.67
C TRP A 137 7.33 -1.36 8.37
N ARG A 138 7.02 -0.07 8.31
CA ARG A 138 5.68 0.47 8.03
C ARG A 138 5.80 1.64 7.08
N ASN A 139 4.77 1.86 6.26
CA ASN A 139 4.69 3.09 5.49
C ASN A 139 4.48 4.28 6.42
N LYS A 140 5.16 5.38 6.14
CA LYS A 140 4.84 6.71 6.66
C LYS A 140 3.65 7.27 5.89
N ARG A 141 2.99 8.29 6.42
CA ARG A 141 2.02 9.08 5.64
C ARG A 141 2.72 9.68 4.43
N TYR A 142 2.02 9.65 3.30
CA TYR A 142 2.50 10.30 2.08
C TYR A 142 1.34 10.89 1.28
N THR A 143 1.68 11.83 0.39
CA THR A 143 0.73 12.45 -0.53
C THR A 143 1.37 12.48 -1.90
N THR A 144 0.68 11.94 -2.91
CA THR A 144 1.09 12.06 -4.32
C THR A 144 0.12 12.94 -5.06
N ILE A 145 0.63 13.63 -6.08
CA ILE A 145 -0.16 14.42 -7.01
C ILE A 145 0.10 13.86 -8.40
N ASP A 146 -0.97 13.47 -9.08
CA ASP A 146 -0.94 12.97 -10.45
C ASP A 146 -1.76 13.89 -11.33
N ALA A 147 -1.29 14.16 -12.55
CA ALA A 147 -2.00 14.94 -13.53
C ALA A 147 -2.08 14.17 -14.85
N ILE A 148 -3.28 14.07 -15.42
CA ILE A 148 -3.53 13.37 -16.67
C ILE A 148 -4.30 14.31 -17.59
N ALA A 149 -3.72 14.61 -18.74
CA ALA A 149 -4.37 15.37 -19.78
C ALA A 149 -4.65 14.48 -20.98
N TYR A 150 -5.73 14.79 -21.71
CA TYR A 150 -6.05 14.10 -22.94
C TYR A 150 -6.51 15.06 -24.04
N ALA A 151 -6.37 14.60 -25.26
CA ALA A 151 -6.87 15.28 -26.46
C ALA A 151 -7.48 14.27 -27.43
N ARG A 152 -8.63 14.63 -28.01
CA ARG A 152 -9.33 13.92 -29.09
C ARG A 152 -9.37 14.80 -30.34
N PRO A 153 -8.29 14.82 -31.13
CA PRO A 153 -8.23 15.66 -32.35
C PRO A 153 -9.31 15.30 -33.37
N ASN A 154 -9.73 14.05 -33.38
CA ASN A 154 -10.82 13.52 -34.20
C ASN A 154 -11.47 12.30 -33.48
N PRO A 155 -12.63 11.78 -33.98
CA PRO A 155 -13.32 10.66 -33.35
C PRO A 155 -12.53 9.35 -33.26
N HIS A 156 -11.49 9.21 -34.06
CA HIS A 156 -10.70 7.98 -34.17
C HIS A 156 -9.43 7.99 -33.34
N LEU A 157 -9.02 9.14 -32.80
CA LEU A 157 -7.75 9.27 -32.08
C LEU A 157 -7.94 9.90 -30.71
N LEU A 158 -7.53 9.17 -29.67
CA LEU A 158 -7.37 9.67 -28.31
C LEU A 158 -5.90 9.65 -27.93
N LEU A 159 -5.37 10.81 -27.58
CA LEU A 159 -4.04 10.96 -27.01
C LEU A 159 -4.17 11.27 -25.53
N SER A 160 -3.41 10.59 -24.66
CA SER A 160 -3.35 10.91 -23.23
C SER A 160 -1.91 11.00 -22.75
N PHE A 161 -1.66 12.01 -21.93
CA PHE A 161 -0.37 12.23 -21.30
C PHE A 161 -0.55 12.34 -19.78
N GLY A 162 0.14 11.48 -19.05
CA GLY A 162 0.10 11.45 -17.59
C GLY A 162 1.44 11.78 -16.98
N VAL A 163 1.42 12.59 -15.91
CA VAL A 163 2.55 12.83 -15.02
C VAL A 163 2.13 12.28 -13.64
N TYR A 164 2.81 11.25 -13.19
CA TYR A 164 2.54 10.61 -11.93
C TYR A 164 3.59 11.01 -10.91
N ASN A 165 3.14 11.18 -9.66
CA ASN A 165 3.98 11.65 -8.56
C ASN A 165 4.70 12.97 -8.94
N LEU A 166 3.92 13.98 -9.32
CA LEU A 166 4.39 15.28 -9.82
C LEU A 166 5.40 15.94 -8.87
N THR A 167 5.21 15.82 -7.57
CA THR A 167 6.06 16.36 -6.52
C THR A 167 7.33 15.57 -6.29
N ASN A 168 7.48 14.41 -6.95
CA ASN A 168 8.57 13.46 -6.74
C ASN A 168 8.70 13.02 -5.28
N GLU A 169 7.54 12.79 -4.62
CA GLU A 169 7.49 12.31 -3.25
C GLU A 169 8.17 10.94 -3.14
N LYS A 170 9.00 10.78 -2.14
CA LYS A 170 9.70 9.52 -1.86
C LYS A 170 8.97 8.75 -0.78
N TYR A 171 8.22 7.75 -1.18
CA TYR A 171 7.37 7.00 -0.29
C TYR A 171 7.48 5.48 -0.49
N MET A 172 6.96 4.75 0.48
CA MET A 172 6.82 3.31 0.44
C MET A 172 5.36 2.97 0.68
N THR A 173 4.79 2.10 -0.14
CA THR A 173 3.43 1.60 0.09
C THR A 173 3.41 0.62 1.26
N TRP A 174 2.22 0.38 1.83
CA TRP A 174 2.08 -0.63 2.87
C TRP A 174 2.43 -2.04 2.37
N ASP A 175 2.07 -2.37 1.13
CA ASP A 175 2.41 -3.67 0.54
C ASP A 175 3.92 -3.85 0.40
N SER A 176 4.63 -2.84 -0.04
CA SER A 176 6.10 -2.87 -0.06
C SER A 176 6.68 -3.00 1.36
N ALA A 177 6.21 -2.19 2.30
CA ALA A 177 6.73 -2.20 3.67
C ALA A 177 6.52 -3.56 4.36
N ARG A 178 5.34 -4.16 4.23
CA ARG A 178 5.03 -5.46 4.84
C ARG A 178 5.73 -6.64 4.15
N SER A 179 6.22 -6.47 2.94
CA SER A 179 6.99 -7.48 2.22
C SER A 179 8.45 -7.59 2.69
N ILE A 180 8.94 -6.59 3.43
CA ILE A 180 10.31 -6.58 3.94
C ILE A 180 10.47 -7.69 4.98
N ARG A 181 11.52 -8.48 4.82
CA ARG A 181 11.87 -9.59 5.71
C ARG A 181 13.13 -9.29 6.50
N SER A 182 13.17 -9.82 7.70
CA SER A 182 14.37 -9.77 8.56
C SER A 182 15.38 -10.88 8.22
N PHE A 183 14.96 -11.87 7.44
CA PHE A 183 15.73 -13.02 7.03
C PHE A 183 15.19 -13.60 5.72
N GLY A 184 15.94 -14.46 5.08
CA GLY A 184 15.62 -15.10 3.80
C GLY A 184 16.47 -14.57 2.65
N THR A 185 16.26 -15.10 1.46
CA THR A 185 17.03 -14.76 0.26
C THR A 185 16.46 -13.59 -0.53
N LEU A 186 15.17 -13.31 -0.33
CA LEU A 186 14.43 -12.23 -1.02
C LEU A 186 13.97 -11.19 0.00
N ASN A 187 13.91 -9.94 -0.43
CA ASN A 187 13.41 -8.82 0.37
C ASN A 187 14.14 -8.61 1.71
N LEU A 188 15.39 -9.04 1.78
CA LEU A 188 16.24 -8.83 2.94
C LEU A 188 16.76 -7.40 2.97
N ILE A 189 16.70 -6.80 4.15
CA ILE A 189 17.32 -5.51 4.48
C ILE A 189 18.29 -5.74 5.63
N ASP A 190 19.44 -5.08 5.58
CA ASP A 190 20.33 -5.02 6.73
C ASP A 190 19.64 -4.23 7.86
N GLN A 191 19.41 -4.90 8.99
CA GLN A 191 18.66 -4.33 10.11
C GLN A 191 19.42 -3.23 10.86
N ASN A 192 20.75 -3.23 10.76
CA ASN A 192 21.60 -2.26 11.45
C ASN A 192 21.82 -1.00 10.61
N THR A 193 22.10 -1.17 9.33
CA THR A 193 22.43 -0.06 8.42
C THR A 193 21.26 0.42 7.58
N GLY A 194 20.18 -0.39 7.46
CA GLY A 194 19.08 -0.15 6.54
C GLY A 194 19.46 -0.32 5.06
N ALA A 195 20.63 -0.90 4.77
CA ALA A 195 21.04 -1.15 3.40
C ALA A 195 20.02 -2.01 2.66
N GLY A 196 19.71 -1.64 1.44
CA GLY A 196 18.69 -2.32 0.61
C GLY A 196 17.28 -1.72 0.71
N ILE A 197 16.98 -0.82 1.65
CA ILE A 197 15.64 -0.22 1.82
C ILE A 197 15.14 0.54 0.58
N LYS A 198 16.07 1.12 -0.18
CA LYS A 198 15.73 1.95 -1.35
C LYS A 198 14.93 1.21 -2.42
N ARG A 199 15.10 -0.10 -2.58
CA ARG A 199 14.38 -0.92 -3.56
C ARG A 199 12.90 -1.12 -3.25
N PHE A 200 12.46 -0.78 -2.03
CA PHE A 200 11.07 -0.87 -1.59
C PHE A 200 10.29 0.43 -1.74
N TYR A 201 10.97 1.51 -2.12
CA TYR A 201 10.28 2.75 -2.44
C TYR A 201 9.51 2.63 -3.75
N ALA A 202 8.36 3.28 -3.79
CA ALA A 202 7.59 3.43 -5.01
C ALA A 202 8.37 4.26 -6.05
N PRO A 203 8.01 4.16 -7.34
CA PRO A 203 8.58 5.00 -8.37
C PRO A 203 8.46 6.49 -8.03
N GLY A 204 9.51 7.25 -8.32
CA GLY A 204 9.47 8.69 -8.28
C GLY A 204 8.58 9.26 -9.40
N ARG A 205 8.77 10.53 -9.72
CA ARG A 205 8.05 11.15 -10.85
C ARG A 205 8.27 10.35 -12.11
N ASN A 206 7.18 10.03 -12.80
CA ASN A 206 7.23 9.30 -14.06
C ASN A 206 6.17 9.83 -15.03
N PHE A 207 6.37 9.55 -16.31
CA PHE A 207 5.57 10.05 -17.40
C PHE A 207 5.01 8.88 -18.21
N ARG A 208 3.78 9.05 -18.68
CA ARG A 208 3.12 8.06 -19.53
C ARG A 208 2.47 8.77 -20.71
N LEU A 209 2.74 8.28 -21.90
CA LEU A 209 2.03 8.66 -23.13
C LEU A 209 1.23 7.44 -23.60
N ASN A 210 -0.03 7.66 -23.95
CA ASN A 210 -0.89 6.65 -24.57
C ASN A 210 -1.55 7.25 -25.82
N ALA A 211 -1.64 6.45 -26.88
CA ALA A 211 -2.39 6.77 -28.08
C ALA A 211 -3.34 5.60 -28.39
N GLU A 212 -4.62 5.89 -28.53
CA GLU A 212 -5.66 4.91 -28.85
C GLU A 212 -6.28 5.29 -30.20
N LEU A 213 -6.31 4.33 -31.11
CA LEU A 213 -6.92 4.44 -32.44
C LEU A 213 -8.13 3.53 -32.50
N THR A 214 -9.27 4.07 -32.92
CA THR A 214 -10.52 3.33 -33.13
C THR A 214 -10.88 3.40 -34.62
N PHE A 215 -11.15 2.25 -35.23
CA PHE A 215 -11.47 2.11 -36.66
C PHE A 215 -12.95 1.85 -36.86
#